data_c639a3f8828aa56eb20e53ae1b999e56
#
_entry.id   c639a3f8828aa56eb20e53ae1b999e56
#
_cell.length_a   1.000
_cell.length_b   1.000
_cell.length_c   1.000
_cell.angle_alpha   90.00
_cell.angle_beta   90.00
_cell.angle_gamma   90.00
#
_symmetry.space_group_name_H-M   'P 1'
#
loop_
_entity.id
_entity.type
_entity.pdbx_description
1 polymer ?
#
loop_
_entity_poly.entity_id
_entity_poly.type
_entity_poly.pdbx_seq_one_letter_code
_entity_poly.pdbx_strand_id
1 'polypeptide(L)'
;MCIRDSSNVGYLFSPMRFRVRGYNSQYSDTYINGVLFNDVETGRFSYGMIGGLNDATRNKEGIGAFEVNNFTFGPIGGATNINMRASQYAAGSKLSLSGCNRNYILRGMYTYSTGLLKNGWAFTGSLGYRWANEGVIEGTFYNAFSYFLAAEKVFNDKHSLSFATWGAPTERGQQGASTEEAYYLANSHYYNPNWGYQNGEKRNSRVVRSFEPSAIASWDFDINKEMKLKTSAGFK
;
A
#
# COMPACT_ATOMS: atom_id res chain seq x y z
N MET A 1 2.79 1.50 18.67
CA MET A 1 1.41 0.99 18.46
C MET A 1 1.23 -0.23 19.35
N CYS A 2 0.24 -0.23 20.23
CA CYS A 2 0.03 -1.35 21.15
C CYS A 2 -0.51 -2.58 20.37
N ILE A 3 0.07 -3.76 20.58
CA ILE A 3 -0.37 -5.03 19.98
C ILE A 3 -1.87 -5.26 20.24
N ARG A 4 -2.35 -4.81 21.38
CA ARG A 4 -3.75 -4.91 21.84
C ARG A 4 -4.71 -4.14 20.93
N ASP A 5 -4.31 -2.94 20.47
CA ASP A 5 -5.16 -2.11 19.59
C ASP A 5 -5.28 -2.73 18.21
N SER A 6 -4.18 -3.31 17.69
CA SER A 6 -4.16 -4.00 16.41
C SER A 6 -5.03 -5.24 16.38
N SER A 7 -5.08 -6.02 17.48
CA SER A 7 -5.90 -7.24 17.56
C SER A 7 -7.39 -6.91 17.59
N ASN A 8 -7.81 -5.90 18.35
CA ASN A 8 -9.22 -5.50 18.45
C ASN A 8 -9.74 -4.98 17.10
N VAL A 9 -8.95 -4.20 16.36
CA VAL A 9 -9.36 -3.63 15.06
C VAL A 9 -9.34 -4.68 13.94
N GLY A 10 -8.58 -5.76 14.10
CA GLY A 10 -8.53 -6.87 13.16
C GLY A 10 -9.88 -7.53 12.86
N TYR A 11 -10.83 -7.46 13.79
CA TYR A 11 -12.17 -8.05 13.66
C TYR A 11 -13.26 -7.10 13.13
N LEU A 12 -12.93 -5.85 12.84
CA LEU A 12 -13.91 -4.90 12.30
C LEU A 12 -14.08 -5.07 10.79
N PHE A 13 -15.31 -4.94 10.30
CA PHE A 13 -15.64 -4.98 8.86
C PHE A 13 -15.31 -3.69 8.11
N SER A 14 -14.71 -2.71 8.75
CA SER A 14 -14.30 -1.44 8.15
C SER A 14 -12.78 -1.34 8.03
N PRO A 15 -12.26 -0.48 7.14
CA PRO A 15 -10.84 -0.18 7.09
C PRO A 15 -10.34 0.30 8.45
N MET A 16 -9.25 -0.29 8.89
CA MET A 16 -8.58 0.10 10.11
C MET A 16 -8.00 1.51 9.99
N ARG A 17 -8.34 2.40 10.91
CA ARG A 17 -7.82 3.76 10.97
C ARG A 17 -7.31 4.04 12.36
N PHE A 18 -6.02 4.34 12.46
CA PHE A 18 -5.39 4.74 13.71
C PHE A 18 -4.98 6.19 13.67
N ARG A 19 -5.02 6.81 14.84
CA ARG A 19 -4.33 8.07 15.12
C ARG A 19 -3.25 7.76 16.15
N VAL A 20 -2.01 7.74 15.72
CA VAL A 20 -0.88 7.53 16.61
C VAL A 20 -0.83 8.71 17.58
N ARG A 21 -0.93 8.44 18.89
CA ARG A 21 -0.97 9.48 19.93
C ARG A 21 -2.01 10.59 19.70
N GLY A 22 -3.12 10.27 19.01
CA GLY A 22 -4.16 11.25 18.68
C GLY A 22 -3.87 12.16 17.49
N TYR A 23 -2.67 12.13 16.90
CA TYR A 23 -2.32 12.93 15.74
C TYR A 23 -2.97 12.42 14.45
N ASN A 24 -3.32 13.33 13.55
CA ASN A 24 -3.81 13.00 12.23
C ASN A 24 -2.69 12.39 11.35
N SER A 25 -3.08 11.59 10.36
CA SER A 25 -2.14 10.92 9.44
C SER A 25 -1.26 11.87 8.60
N GLN A 26 -1.63 13.14 8.51
CA GLN A 26 -0.80 14.18 7.85
C GLN A 26 0.50 14.51 8.59
N TYR A 27 0.61 14.12 9.86
CA TYR A 27 1.81 14.29 10.67
C TYR A 27 2.72 13.06 10.68
N SER A 28 2.37 12.03 9.88
CA SER A 28 3.17 10.83 9.72
C SER A 28 3.70 10.75 8.31
N ASP A 29 5.00 10.55 8.16
CA ASP A 29 5.66 10.51 6.87
C ASP A 29 5.83 9.07 6.37
N THR A 30 5.65 8.88 5.07
CA THR A 30 5.94 7.61 4.40
C THR A 30 6.95 7.84 3.29
N TYR A 31 8.08 7.20 3.45
CA TYR A 31 9.18 7.20 2.49
C TYR A 31 9.20 5.90 1.70
N ILE A 32 9.61 5.97 0.44
CA ILE A 32 9.92 4.81 -0.38
C ILE A 32 11.35 5.01 -0.87
N ASN A 33 12.25 4.07 -0.55
CA ASN A 33 13.69 4.16 -0.79
C ASN A 33 14.31 5.51 -0.34
N GLY A 34 13.77 6.13 0.72
CA GLY A 34 14.23 7.41 1.24
C GLY A 34 13.63 8.66 0.58
N VAL A 35 12.73 8.54 -0.39
CA VAL A 35 11.96 9.66 -0.96
C VAL A 35 10.60 9.75 -0.28
N LEU A 36 10.21 10.96 0.12
CA LEU A 36 8.89 11.23 0.70
C LEU A 36 7.80 11.08 -0.37
N PHE A 37 6.81 10.23 -0.10
CA PHE A 37 5.66 9.97 -0.97
C PHE A 37 4.34 10.49 -0.42
N ASN A 38 4.38 11.27 0.65
CA ASN A 38 3.19 11.99 1.09
C ASN A 38 2.77 13.00 0.02
N ASP A 39 1.48 13.18 -0.11
CA ASP A 39 0.90 14.18 -0.99
C ASP A 39 1.24 15.58 -0.50
N VAL A 40 1.70 16.45 -1.39
CA VAL A 40 2.22 17.78 -1.04
C VAL A 40 1.10 18.69 -0.52
N GLU A 41 -0.11 18.54 -1.02
CA GLU A 41 -1.25 19.38 -0.65
C GLU A 41 -1.88 18.92 0.66
N THR A 42 -2.10 17.62 0.82
CA THR A 42 -2.82 17.07 1.97
C THR A 42 -1.91 16.61 3.11
N GLY A 43 -0.62 16.47 2.87
CA GLY A 43 0.36 15.92 3.80
C GLY A 43 0.17 14.42 4.08
N ARG A 44 -0.68 13.70 3.32
CA ARG A 44 -1.05 12.31 3.60
C ARG A 44 -0.49 11.36 2.57
N PHE A 45 -0.12 10.17 3.03
CA PHE A 45 0.26 9.10 2.13
C PHE A 45 -0.99 8.40 1.56
N SER A 46 -1.03 8.25 0.23
CA SER A 46 -2.10 7.52 -0.47
C SER A 46 -1.82 6.01 -0.44
N TYR A 47 -2.40 5.30 0.52
CA TYR A 47 -2.29 3.83 0.57
C TYR A 47 -2.94 3.13 -0.62
N GLY A 48 -3.74 3.84 -1.41
CA GLY A 48 -4.32 3.34 -2.66
C GLY A 48 -3.24 2.96 -3.67
N MET A 49 -2.17 3.75 -3.80
CA MET A 49 -1.09 3.52 -4.77
C MET A 49 -0.32 2.20 -4.55
N ILE A 50 -0.25 1.71 -3.31
CA ILE A 50 0.40 0.44 -2.95
C ILE A 50 -0.62 -0.65 -2.61
N GLY A 51 -1.88 -0.43 -2.92
CA GLY A 51 -2.98 -1.33 -2.59
C GLY A 51 -2.80 -2.72 -3.22
N GLY A 52 -2.81 -3.77 -2.38
CA GLY A 52 -2.64 -5.16 -2.85
C GLY A 52 -1.19 -5.62 -3.06
N LEU A 53 -0.21 -4.74 -2.91
CA LEU A 53 1.22 -5.04 -3.06
C LEU A 53 1.87 -5.45 -1.74
N ASN A 54 1.28 -6.37 -1.01
CA ASN A 54 1.71 -6.72 0.34
C ASN A 54 3.13 -7.30 0.38
N ASP A 55 3.53 -8.08 -0.63
CA ASP A 55 4.88 -8.64 -0.67
C ASP A 55 5.93 -7.58 -1.05
N ALA A 56 5.60 -6.67 -1.97
CA ALA A 56 6.47 -5.56 -2.36
C ALA A 56 6.69 -4.56 -1.20
N THR A 57 5.71 -4.40 -0.32
CA THR A 57 5.76 -3.43 0.77
C THR A 57 6.10 -4.03 2.13
N ARG A 58 6.66 -5.24 2.18
CA ARG A 58 6.96 -5.92 3.46
C ARG A 58 8.23 -5.41 4.14
N ASN A 59 9.20 -4.94 3.38
CA ASN A 59 10.47 -4.44 3.90
C ASN A 59 10.27 -3.01 4.40
N LYS A 60 9.81 -2.88 5.65
CA LYS A 60 9.48 -1.61 6.28
C LYS A 60 10.35 -1.36 7.48
N GLU A 61 10.87 -0.16 7.56
CA GLU A 61 11.49 0.42 8.74
C GLU A 61 10.56 1.50 9.28
N GLY A 62 10.16 1.39 10.53
CA GLY A 62 9.27 2.36 11.19
C GLY A 62 9.95 2.98 12.38
N ILE A 63 9.81 4.29 12.54
CA ILE A 63 10.33 5.04 13.67
C ILE A 63 9.22 5.80 14.40
N GLY A 64 9.37 5.95 15.70
CA GLY A 64 8.59 6.88 16.49
C GLY A 64 8.97 8.35 16.25
N ALA A 65 8.23 9.26 16.89
CA ALA A 65 8.58 10.68 16.84
C ALA A 65 9.97 10.91 17.46
N PHE A 66 10.80 11.70 16.77
CA PHE A 66 12.14 12.11 17.23
C PHE A 66 13.13 10.96 17.48
N GLU A 67 12.85 9.79 16.97
CA GLU A 67 13.77 8.66 17.06
C GLU A 67 14.91 8.81 16.05
N VAL A 68 16.14 8.43 16.46
CA VAL A 68 17.31 8.51 15.59
C VAL A 68 17.17 7.56 14.41
N ASN A 69 17.37 8.06 13.21
CA ASN A 69 17.23 7.31 11.97
C ASN A 69 18.10 7.94 10.86
N ASN A 70 18.13 7.32 9.68
CA ASN A 70 18.95 7.72 8.54
C ASN A 70 18.13 8.15 7.29
N PHE A 71 16.83 8.39 7.41
CA PHE A 71 15.97 8.69 6.25
C PHE A 71 15.02 9.89 6.46
N THR A 72 14.84 10.38 7.69
CA THR A 72 13.96 11.53 7.97
C THR A 72 14.45 12.36 9.15
N PHE A 73 13.95 13.59 9.28
CA PHE A 73 14.18 14.46 10.43
C PHE A 73 13.26 14.21 11.63
N GLY A 74 12.42 13.19 11.58
CA GLY A 74 11.55 12.76 12.68
C GLY A 74 10.25 13.56 12.81
N PRO A 75 9.23 13.28 12.00
CA PRO A 75 7.90 13.88 12.13
C PRO A 75 7.22 13.46 13.44
N ILE A 76 6.38 14.31 13.99
CA ILE A 76 5.67 14.08 15.27
C ILE A 76 4.85 12.78 15.27
N GLY A 77 4.24 12.43 14.16
CA GLY A 77 3.45 11.21 13.98
C GLY A 77 4.28 9.94 13.72
N GLY A 78 5.62 10.08 13.67
CA GLY A 78 6.51 8.99 13.27
C GLY A 78 6.63 8.85 11.76
N ALA A 79 7.58 8.06 11.30
CA ALA A 79 7.83 7.82 9.89
C ALA A 79 7.96 6.33 9.57
N THR A 80 7.67 5.98 8.32
CA THR A 80 7.88 4.64 7.79
C THR A 80 8.65 4.75 6.48
N ASN A 81 9.74 4.00 6.34
CA ASN A 81 10.45 3.85 5.08
C ASN A 81 10.21 2.43 4.52
N ILE A 82 9.77 2.35 3.27
CA ILE A 82 9.54 1.10 2.56
C ILE A 82 10.69 0.90 1.58
N ASN A 83 11.47 -0.17 1.77
CA ASN A 83 12.56 -0.50 0.86
C ASN A 83 12.04 -1.40 -0.28
N MET A 84 12.03 -0.85 -1.50
CA MET A 84 11.56 -1.51 -2.71
C MET A 84 12.70 -1.89 -3.68
N ARG A 85 13.95 -1.95 -3.21
CA ARG A 85 15.09 -2.43 -4.00
C ARG A 85 14.97 -3.93 -4.27
N ALA A 86 15.28 -4.34 -5.50
CA ALA A 86 15.08 -5.74 -5.93
C ALA A 86 15.92 -6.75 -5.14
N SER A 87 17.11 -6.37 -4.68
CA SER A 87 18.02 -7.22 -3.89
C SER A 87 17.50 -7.53 -2.48
N GLN A 88 16.51 -6.76 -1.99
CA GLN A 88 15.94 -6.93 -0.65
C GLN A 88 14.91 -8.06 -0.56
N TYR A 89 14.56 -8.67 -1.69
CA TYR A 89 13.62 -9.79 -1.71
C TYR A 89 14.38 -11.12 -1.83
N ALA A 90 13.96 -12.08 -1.01
CA ALA A 90 14.48 -13.44 -1.10
C ALA A 90 14.17 -14.07 -2.45
N ALA A 91 15.13 -14.77 -3.03
CA ALA A 91 14.93 -15.48 -4.29
C ALA A 91 13.83 -16.53 -4.17
N GLY A 92 12.99 -16.64 -5.19
CA GLY A 92 11.94 -17.63 -5.27
C GLY A 92 10.62 -17.12 -5.81
N SER A 93 9.66 -18.02 -5.88
CA SER A 93 8.28 -17.76 -6.29
C SER A 93 7.32 -17.90 -5.12
N LYS A 94 6.35 -17.02 -5.02
CA LYS A 94 5.32 -17.09 -4.00
C LYS A 94 3.96 -16.83 -4.61
N LEU A 95 3.06 -17.80 -4.48
CA LEU A 95 1.64 -17.63 -4.77
C LEU A 95 0.87 -17.50 -3.46
N SER A 96 0.04 -16.47 -3.36
CA SER A 96 -0.83 -16.25 -2.20
C SER A 96 -2.27 -16.13 -2.65
N LEU A 97 -3.12 -16.98 -2.11
CA LEU A 97 -4.57 -16.91 -2.28
C LEU A 97 -5.21 -16.63 -0.92
N SER A 98 -6.16 -15.74 -0.86
CA SER A 98 -6.85 -15.42 0.40
C SER A 98 -8.28 -15.00 0.16
N GLY A 99 -9.17 -15.50 1.02
CA GLY A 99 -10.52 -15.02 1.19
C GLY A 99 -10.60 -13.89 2.21
N CYS A 100 -11.53 -12.97 2.02
CA CYS A 100 -11.78 -11.86 2.91
C CYS A 100 -13.28 -11.53 2.91
N ASN A 101 -13.80 -11.15 4.03
CA ASN A 101 -15.21 -10.77 4.21
C ASN A 101 -15.41 -9.27 4.39
N ARG A 102 -14.57 -8.45 3.76
CA ARG A 102 -14.64 -6.98 3.85
C ARG A 102 -15.04 -6.36 2.51
N ASN A 103 -14.19 -5.51 1.96
CA ASN A 103 -14.44 -4.80 0.69
C ASN A 103 -14.32 -5.72 -0.52
N TYR A 104 -13.52 -6.78 -0.43
CA TYR A 104 -13.36 -7.80 -1.47
C TYR A 104 -13.49 -9.20 -0.85
N ILE A 105 -13.86 -10.17 -1.66
CA ILE A 105 -14.04 -11.57 -1.23
C ILE A 105 -12.79 -12.38 -1.51
N LEU A 106 -12.19 -12.20 -2.68
CA LEU A 106 -11.04 -12.99 -3.13
C LEU A 106 -9.85 -12.09 -3.45
N ARG A 107 -8.66 -12.57 -3.08
CA ARG A 107 -7.38 -12.00 -3.49
C ARG A 107 -6.45 -13.11 -3.97
N GLY A 108 -5.90 -12.95 -5.17
CA GLY A 108 -4.76 -13.68 -5.67
C GLY A 108 -3.56 -12.76 -5.79
N MET A 109 -2.36 -13.25 -5.45
CA MET A 109 -1.12 -12.52 -5.62
C MET A 109 0.01 -13.50 -5.96
N TYR A 110 0.79 -13.16 -6.98
CA TYR A 110 2.00 -13.89 -7.36
C TYR A 110 3.19 -12.95 -7.31
N THR A 111 4.26 -13.40 -6.68
CA THR A 111 5.52 -12.66 -6.58
C THR A 111 6.67 -13.58 -6.96
N TYR A 112 7.55 -13.07 -7.80
CA TYR A 112 8.80 -13.73 -8.19
C TYR A 112 9.97 -12.79 -7.96
N SER A 113 11.05 -13.33 -7.39
CA SER A 113 12.31 -12.63 -7.21
C SER A 113 13.48 -13.53 -7.57
N THR A 114 14.46 -12.99 -8.29
CA THR A 114 15.70 -13.68 -8.59
C THR A 114 16.66 -13.70 -7.40
N GLY A 115 16.44 -12.79 -6.41
CA GLY A 115 17.49 -12.41 -5.47
C GLY A 115 18.66 -11.74 -6.19
N LEU A 116 19.76 -11.52 -5.50
CA LEU A 116 20.98 -10.97 -6.11
C LEU A 116 21.73 -12.08 -6.83
N LEU A 117 21.83 -11.98 -8.16
CA LEU A 117 22.54 -12.91 -9.02
C LEU A 117 24.06 -12.67 -8.96
N LYS A 118 24.84 -13.68 -9.31
CA LYS A 118 26.33 -13.61 -9.36
C LYS A 118 26.87 -12.49 -10.26
N ASN A 119 26.11 -12.08 -11.28
CA ASN A 119 26.46 -11.00 -12.19
C ASN A 119 26.06 -9.61 -11.62
N GLY A 120 25.60 -9.53 -10.39
CA GLY A 120 25.20 -8.30 -9.70
C GLY A 120 23.82 -7.76 -10.09
N TRP A 121 23.01 -8.49 -10.85
CA TRP A 121 21.62 -8.13 -11.11
C TRP A 121 20.65 -8.73 -10.09
N ALA A 122 19.59 -8.00 -9.79
CA ALA A 122 18.43 -8.51 -9.08
C ALA A 122 17.15 -8.02 -9.77
N PHE A 123 16.16 -8.90 -9.88
CA PHE A 123 14.85 -8.60 -10.45
C PHE A 123 13.76 -9.11 -9.51
N THR A 124 12.73 -8.31 -9.32
CA THR A 124 11.55 -8.72 -8.54
C THR A 124 10.30 -8.20 -9.22
N GLY A 125 9.31 -9.07 -9.35
CA GLY A 125 7.99 -8.72 -9.89
C GLY A 125 6.88 -9.28 -9.02
N SER A 126 5.80 -8.53 -8.86
CA SER A 126 4.60 -8.97 -8.16
C SER A 126 3.36 -8.51 -8.91
N LEU A 127 2.40 -9.42 -9.07
CA LEU A 127 1.09 -9.14 -9.64
C LEU A 127 0.04 -9.55 -8.64
N GLY A 128 -1.02 -8.75 -8.50
CA GLY A 128 -2.11 -9.04 -7.59
C GLY A 128 -3.47 -8.68 -8.18
N TYR A 129 -4.47 -9.42 -7.78
CA TYR A 129 -5.86 -9.14 -8.13
C TYR A 129 -6.76 -9.32 -6.92
N ARG A 130 -7.64 -8.35 -6.70
CA ARG A 130 -8.64 -8.36 -5.62
C ARG A 130 -10.00 -8.17 -6.24
N TRP A 131 -10.92 -9.03 -5.89
CA TRP A 131 -12.24 -9.05 -6.51
C TRP A 131 -13.35 -9.30 -5.52
N ALA A 132 -14.47 -8.62 -5.72
CA ALA A 132 -15.77 -8.93 -5.19
C ALA A 132 -16.84 -8.44 -6.16
N ASN A 133 -17.78 -9.31 -6.52
CA ASN A 133 -18.99 -8.88 -7.22
C ASN A 133 -19.89 -8.07 -6.29
N GLU A 134 -19.98 -8.50 -5.03
CA GLU A 134 -20.59 -7.76 -3.93
C GLU A 134 -19.78 -7.99 -2.65
N GLY A 135 -19.51 -6.93 -1.90
CA GLY A 135 -18.84 -7.00 -0.60
C GLY A 135 -19.81 -7.35 0.52
N VAL A 136 -19.34 -7.23 1.77
CA VAL A 136 -20.21 -7.40 2.97
C VAL A 136 -21.33 -6.37 3.00
N ILE A 137 -21.11 -5.19 2.48
CA ILE A 137 -22.11 -4.12 2.37
C ILE A 137 -22.78 -4.22 1.02
N GLU A 138 -24.10 -4.27 1.02
CA GLU A 138 -24.91 -4.41 -0.18
C GLU A 138 -24.66 -3.32 -1.22
N GLY A 139 -24.60 -3.71 -2.50
CA GLY A 139 -24.34 -2.82 -3.62
C GLY A 139 -22.89 -2.34 -3.74
N THR A 140 -21.99 -2.80 -2.88
CA THR A 140 -20.56 -2.56 -3.07
C THR A 140 -19.96 -3.66 -3.93
N PHE A 141 -19.05 -3.27 -4.82
CA PHE A 141 -18.22 -4.19 -5.59
C PHE A 141 -16.76 -3.74 -5.51
N TYR A 142 -15.84 -4.63 -5.86
CA TYR A 142 -14.43 -4.35 -5.81
C TYR A 142 -13.68 -5.05 -6.94
N ASN A 143 -12.99 -4.28 -7.74
CA ASN A 143 -12.15 -4.75 -8.82
C ASN A 143 -10.84 -3.97 -8.80
N ALA A 144 -9.74 -4.64 -8.44
CA ALA A 144 -8.46 -3.99 -8.33
C ALA A 144 -7.34 -4.93 -8.77
N PHE A 145 -6.62 -4.49 -9.77
CA PHE A 145 -5.35 -5.06 -10.17
C PHE A 145 -4.21 -4.35 -9.46
N SER A 146 -3.09 -5.00 -9.27
CA SER A 146 -1.87 -4.38 -8.75
C SER A 146 -0.65 -4.98 -9.40
N TYR A 147 0.36 -4.15 -9.69
CA TYR A 147 1.63 -4.58 -10.23
C TYR A 147 2.79 -3.91 -9.52
N PHE A 148 3.88 -4.61 -9.41
CA PHE A 148 5.17 -4.12 -8.95
C PHE A 148 6.28 -4.77 -9.76
N LEU A 149 7.20 -3.95 -10.24
CA LEU A 149 8.39 -4.40 -10.96
C LEU A 149 9.59 -3.64 -10.42
N ALA A 150 10.64 -4.35 -10.06
CA ALA A 150 11.90 -3.77 -9.61
C ALA A 150 13.08 -4.45 -10.27
N ALA A 151 14.06 -3.65 -10.63
CA ALA A 151 15.35 -4.09 -11.14
C ALA A 151 16.48 -3.35 -10.39
N GLU A 152 17.53 -4.05 -10.08
CA GLU A 152 18.70 -3.49 -9.41
C GLU A 152 19.98 -4.05 -10.02
N LYS A 153 20.97 -3.20 -10.16
CA LYS A 153 22.31 -3.56 -10.58
C LYS A 153 23.33 -3.08 -9.53
N VAL A 154 23.99 -4.01 -8.93
CA VAL A 154 25.19 -3.80 -8.11
C VAL A 154 26.39 -3.90 -9.05
N PHE A 155 27.08 -2.80 -9.26
CA PHE A 155 28.24 -2.73 -10.18
C PHE A 155 29.52 -3.23 -9.51
N ASN A 156 29.68 -2.88 -8.24
CA ASN A 156 30.82 -3.24 -7.39
C ASN A 156 30.41 -3.03 -5.93
N ASP A 157 31.35 -3.21 -5.01
CA ASP A 157 31.11 -3.04 -3.56
C ASP A 157 30.73 -1.59 -3.15
N LYS A 158 30.80 -0.64 -4.09
CA LYS A 158 30.55 0.78 -3.81
C LYS A 158 29.31 1.36 -4.48
N HIS A 159 28.90 0.82 -5.63
CA HIS A 159 27.83 1.42 -6.43
C HIS A 159 26.71 0.43 -6.71
N SER A 160 25.48 0.85 -6.41
CA SER A 160 24.28 0.18 -6.88
C SER A 160 23.27 1.16 -7.47
N LEU A 161 22.58 0.73 -8.51
CA LEU A 161 21.50 1.46 -9.16
C LEU A 161 20.25 0.60 -9.12
N SER A 162 19.15 1.15 -8.62
CA SER A 162 17.87 0.47 -8.54
C SER A 162 16.77 1.29 -9.18
N PHE A 163 15.84 0.58 -9.81
CA PHE A 163 14.62 1.15 -10.37
C PHE A 163 13.44 0.29 -9.93
N ALA A 164 12.36 0.93 -9.52
CA ALA A 164 11.11 0.25 -9.22
C ALA A 164 9.93 1.04 -9.77
N THR A 165 8.90 0.34 -10.24
CA THR A 165 7.63 0.93 -10.66
C THR A 165 6.48 0.07 -10.14
N TRP A 166 5.39 0.73 -9.78
CA TRP A 166 4.21 0.05 -9.26
C TRP A 166 2.94 0.86 -9.52
N GLY A 167 1.82 0.18 -9.36
CA GLY A 167 0.52 0.79 -9.42
C GLY A 167 -0.58 -0.17 -9.01
N ALA A 168 -1.71 0.38 -8.61
CA ALA A 168 -2.86 -0.38 -8.14
C ALA A 168 -4.17 0.21 -8.68
N PRO A 169 -4.43 0.10 -10.02
CA PRO A 169 -5.72 0.52 -10.56
C PRO A 169 -6.86 -0.18 -9.82
N THR A 170 -7.80 0.62 -9.34
CA THR A 170 -8.91 0.15 -8.50
C THR A 170 -10.21 0.77 -8.98
N GLU A 171 -11.24 -0.06 -9.14
CA GLU A 171 -12.61 0.33 -9.32
C GLU A 171 -13.47 -0.30 -8.24
N ARG A 172 -14.26 0.51 -7.55
CA ARG A 172 -15.11 0.02 -6.45
C ARG A 172 -16.37 0.82 -6.27
N GLY A 173 -17.45 0.14 -5.90
CA GLY A 173 -18.66 0.77 -5.40
C GLY A 173 -18.47 1.22 -3.95
N GLN A 174 -18.85 2.45 -3.64
CA GLN A 174 -18.74 2.99 -2.28
C GLN A 174 -19.96 2.65 -1.43
N GLN A 175 -19.71 2.42 -0.15
CA GLN A 175 -20.74 2.55 0.86
C GLN A 175 -20.89 4.01 1.30
N GLY A 176 -22.11 4.41 1.64
CA GLY A 176 -22.41 5.69 2.28
C GLY A 176 -22.79 5.49 3.74
N ALA A 177 -22.47 6.46 4.58
CA ALA A 177 -23.10 6.55 5.89
C ALA A 177 -24.56 6.94 5.71
N SER A 178 -25.42 6.40 6.57
CA SER A 178 -26.85 6.70 6.59
C SER A 178 -27.29 7.20 7.96
N THR A 179 -28.51 7.71 8.06
CA THR A 179 -29.08 8.08 9.35
C THR A 179 -29.46 6.83 10.15
N GLU A 180 -29.54 6.96 11.45
CA GLU A 180 -29.99 5.85 12.33
C GLU A 180 -31.39 5.37 11.96
N GLU A 181 -32.27 6.31 11.59
CA GLU A 181 -33.62 6.01 11.09
C GLU A 181 -33.61 5.13 9.85
N ALA A 182 -32.70 5.39 8.89
CA ALA A 182 -32.57 4.58 7.70
C ALA A 182 -32.08 3.15 8.01
N TYR A 183 -31.16 2.99 8.94
CA TYR A 183 -30.73 1.68 9.42
C TYR A 183 -31.87 0.93 10.13
N TYR A 184 -32.67 1.63 10.92
CA TYR A 184 -33.85 1.06 11.58
C TYR A 184 -34.90 0.61 10.57
N LEU A 185 -35.26 1.46 9.60
CA LEU A 185 -36.23 1.13 8.55
C LEU A 185 -35.78 -0.02 7.66
N ALA A 186 -34.49 -0.09 7.35
CA ALA A 186 -33.89 -1.18 6.59
C ALA A 186 -33.70 -2.46 7.41
N ASN A 187 -33.93 -2.40 8.73
CA ASN A 187 -33.63 -3.48 9.68
C ASN A 187 -32.22 -4.06 9.49
N SER A 188 -31.26 -3.22 9.17
CA SER A 188 -29.87 -3.64 8.90
C SER A 188 -28.88 -2.51 9.12
N HIS A 189 -27.85 -2.76 9.91
CA HIS A 189 -26.69 -1.86 10.05
C HIS A 189 -25.75 -1.89 8.84
N TYR A 190 -25.99 -2.78 7.87
CA TYR A 190 -25.25 -2.89 6.60
C TYR A 190 -25.94 -2.16 5.46
N TYR A 191 -26.99 -1.39 5.75
CA TYR A 191 -27.68 -0.60 4.72
C TYR A 191 -26.72 0.35 4.03
N ASN A 192 -26.84 0.44 2.71
CA ASN A 192 -26.04 1.34 1.88
C ASN A 192 -26.96 2.18 1.00
N PRO A 193 -26.98 3.52 1.15
CA PRO A 193 -27.85 4.38 0.35
C PRO A 193 -27.37 4.57 -1.09
N ASN A 194 -26.16 4.10 -1.43
CA ASN A 194 -25.54 4.36 -2.72
C ASN A 194 -25.88 3.33 -3.80
N TRP A 195 -26.74 2.36 -3.55
CA TRP A 195 -27.10 1.37 -4.55
C TRP A 195 -28.61 1.36 -4.87
N GLY A 196 -28.95 0.78 -5.99
CA GLY A 196 -30.32 0.59 -6.45
C GLY A 196 -30.37 -0.15 -7.78
N TYR A 197 -31.58 -0.32 -8.30
CA TYR A 197 -31.77 -0.95 -9.60
C TYR A 197 -31.97 0.10 -10.70
N GLN A 198 -31.32 -0.09 -11.84
CA GLN A 198 -31.55 0.67 -13.06
C GLN A 198 -31.71 -0.33 -14.21
N ASN A 199 -32.86 -0.29 -14.87
CA ASN A 199 -33.20 -1.22 -15.95
C ASN A 199 -33.09 -2.71 -15.54
N GLY A 200 -33.41 -3.04 -14.29
CA GLY A 200 -33.30 -4.39 -13.75
C GLY A 200 -31.90 -4.81 -13.28
N GLU A 201 -30.87 -4.00 -13.49
CA GLU A 201 -29.51 -4.27 -13.04
C GLU A 201 -29.19 -3.53 -11.74
N LYS A 202 -28.55 -4.22 -10.80
CA LYS A 202 -28.07 -3.64 -9.55
C LYS A 202 -26.87 -2.75 -9.82
N ARG A 203 -26.93 -1.51 -9.40
CA ARG A 203 -25.89 -0.51 -9.62
C ARG A 203 -25.57 0.26 -8.36
N ASN A 204 -24.32 0.71 -8.26
CA ASN A 204 -23.88 1.65 -7.25
C ASN A 204 -23.75 3.05 -7.87
N SER A 205 -24.37 4.06 -7.25
CA SER A 205 -24.37 5.45 -7.73
C SER A 205 -23.04 6.16 -7.47
N ARG A 206 -22.20 5.65 -6.56
CA ARG A 206 -20.88 6.22 -6.21
C ARG A 206 -19.78 5.22 -6.49
N VAL A 207 -19.30 5.20 -7.72
CA VAL A 207 -18.18 4.39 -8.15
C VAL A 207 -16.89 5.23 -8.06
N VAL A 208 -15.90 4.71 -7.38
CA VAL A 208 -14.54 5.29 -7.33
C VAL A 208 -13.65 4.51 -8.26
N ARG A 209 -12.99 5.23 -9.16
CA ARG A 209 -11.90 4.75 -10.00
C ARG A 209 -10.65 5.53 -9.65
N SER A 210 -9.60 4.82 -9.30
CA SER A 210 -8.32 5.44 -8.94
C SER A 210 -7.16 4.66 -9.55
N PHE A 211 -6.19 5.40 -10.06
CA PHE A 211 -4.93 4.85 -10.54
C PHE A 211 -3.83 5.90 -10.39
N GLU A 212 -2.84 5.61 -9.58
CA GLU A 212 -1.68 6.44 -9.31
C GLU A 212 -0.43 5.63 -9.65
N PRO A 213 0.00 5.60 -10.94
CA PRO A 213 1.24 4.92 -11.32
C PRO A 213 2.41 5.66 -10.71
N SER A 214 3.34 4.91 -10.13
CA SER A 214 4.49 5.49 -9.45
C SER A 214 5.77 4.79 -9.87
N ALA A 215 6.87 5.53 -9.86
CA ALA A 215 8.19 4.99 -10.14
C ALA A 215 9.25 5.67 -9.27
N ILE A 216 10.33 4.95 -9.01
CA ILE A 216 11.48 5.47 -8.27
C ILE A 216 12.77 4.92 -8.87
N ALA A 217 13.77 5.79 -9.02
CA ALA A 217 15.14 5.44 -9.32
C ALA A 217 16.01 5.82 -8.12
N SER A 218 16.92 4.95 -7.73
CA SER A 218 17.83 5.18 -6.60
C SER A 218 19.23 4.77 -6.97
N TRP A 219 20.21 5.62 -6.62
CA TRP A 219 21.62 5.36 -6.72
C TRP A 219 22.25 5.41 -5.33
N ASP A 220 22.80 4.30 -4.91
CA ASP A 220 23.52 4.20 -3.64
C ASP A 220 25.02 4.14 -3.92
N PHE A 221 25.78 4.98 -3.23
CA PHE A 221 27.24 5.08 -3.35
C PHE A 221 27.93 5.03 -1.97
N ASP A 222 28.63 3.95 -1.70
CA ASP A 222 29.46 3.78 -0.51
C ASP A 222 30.83 4.44 -0.76
N ILE A 223 30.98 5.70 -0.35
CA ILE A 223 32.20 6.48 -0.52
C ILE A 223 33.36 5.84 0.25
N ASN A 224 33.10 5.53 1.52
CA ASN A 224 34.01 4.83 2.41
C ASN A 224 33.21 4.07 3.50
N LYS A 225 33.89 3.48 4.49
CA LYS A 225 33.23 2.71 5.57
C LYS A 225 32.28 3.56 6.45
N GLU A 226 32.50 4.87 6.50
CA GLU A 226 31.75 5.79 7.37
C GLU A 226 30.76 6.66 6.59
N MET A 227 30.97 6.84 5.28
CA MET A 227 30.18 7.74 4.44
C MET A 227 29.48 7.01 3.31
N LYS A 228 28.17 7.18 3.25
CA LYS A 228 27.29 6.67 2.19
C LYS A 228 26.47 7.80 1.59
N LEU A 229 26.43 7.88 0.28
CA LEU A 229 25.55 8.78 -0.46
C LEU A 229 24.39 7.98 -1.03
N LYS A 230 23.17 8.41 -0.75
CA LYS A 230 21.94 7.84 -1.34
C LYS A 230 21.24 8.95 -2.11
N THR A 231 21.07 8.75 -3.40
CA THR A 231 20.36 9.68 -4.28
C THR A 231 19.17 8.98 -4.87
N SER A 232 17.98 9.51 -4.68
CA SER A 232 16.77 8.91 -5.22
C SER A 232 15.86 9.97 -5.84
N ALA A 233 15.20 9.61 -6.94
CA ALA A 233 14.19 10.42 -7.59
C ALA A 233 12.91 9.61 -7.74
N GLY A 234 11.80 10.16 -7.25
CA GLY A 234 10.47 9.55 -7.32
C GLY A 234 9.56 10.30 -8.26
N PHE A 235 8.67 9.57 -8.93
CA PHE A 235 7.57 10.07 -9.76
C PHE A 235 6.26 9.46 -9.25
N LYS A 236 5.22 10.32 -9.20
CA LYS A 236 3.87 9.96 -8.79
C LYS A 236 2.85 10.64 -9.69
#